data_7dc4e83df09314b6590fad25490e8445
#
_entry.id   7dc4e83df09314b6590fad25490e8445
#
_cell.length_a   1.000
_cell.length_b   1.000
_cell.length_c   1.000
_cell.angle_alpha   90.00
_cell.angle_beta   90.00
_cell.angle_gamma   90.00
#
_symmetry.space_group_name_H-M   'P 1'
#
loop_
_entity.id
_entity.type
_entity.pdbx_description
1 polymer ?
#
loop_
_entity_poly.entity_id
_entity_poly.type
_entity_poly.pdbx_seq_one_letter_code
_entity_poly.pdbx_strand_id
1 'polypeptide(L)'
;QLKASGVQPKVDDLNSHGFMPREEMVALVEKYQHPILKKYGEMAKEVGGHGGMDYIMDYRLVYCLRNGLPLDMDVYDLAEWCCMAELTRLSLENGSAPVAVPDFTRGGWNKVSKFRHAFVQ
;
A
#
# COMPACT_ATOMS: atom_id res chain seq x y z
N GLN A 1 -5.86 -15.62 -4.36
CA GLN A 1 -4.87 -16.48 -5.07
C GLN A 1 -3.75 -15.59 -5.56
N LEU A 2 -2.60 -15.60 -4.88
CA LEU A 2 -1.38 -15.00 -5.39
C LEU A 2 -0.78 -15.97 -6.42
N LYS A 3 -1.16 -15.80 -7.68
CA LYS A 3 -0.37 -16.35 -8.79
C LYS A 3 0.76 -15.37 -9.04
N ALA A 4 1.94 -15.63 -8.46
CA ALA A 4 3.12 -14.88 -8.84
C ALA A 4 3.48 -15.22 -10.28
N SER A 5 3.74 -14.20 -11.11
CA SER A 5 4.22 -14.41 -12.47
C SER A 5 5.52 -15.21 -12.43
N GLY A 6 5.55 -16.37 -13.07
CA GLY A 6 6.72 -17.26 -13.10
C GLY A 6 6.56 -18.56 -12.30
N VAL A 7 5.56 -18.68 -11.44
CA VAL A 7 5.17 -19.97 -10.86
C VAL A 7 4.04 -20.54 -11.74
N GLN A 8 4.36 -21.43 -12.65
CA GLN A 8 3.33 -22.13 -13.40
C GLN A 8 2.65 -23.12 -12.46
N PRO A 9 1.31 -23.08 -12.28
CA PRO A 9 0.61 -24.18 -11.65
C PRO A 9 0.88 -25.44 -12.48
N LYS A 10 1.13 -26.56 -11.83
CA LYS A 10 1.15 -27.85 -12.52
C LYS A 10 -0.17 -27.98 -13.27
N VAL A 11 -0.08 -28.24 -14.58
CA VAL A 11 -1.21 -28.15 -15.54
C VAL A 11 -2.39 -29.06 -15.16
N ASP A 12 -2.15 -30.03 -14.30
CA ASP A 12 -3.15 -31.04 -13.88
C ASP A 12 -4.19 -30.52 -12.89
N ASP A 13 -4.08 -29.27 -12.42
CA ASP A 13 -4.94 -28.75 -11.36
C ASP A 13 -5.54 -27.35 -11.65
N LEU A 14 -6.02 -27.15 -12.87
CA LEU A 14 -6.76 -25.94 -13.25
C LEU A 14 -8.06 -25.73 -12.45
N ASN A 15 -8.53 -26.77 -11.78
CA ASN A 15 -9.73 -26.75 -10.93
C ASN A 15 -9.41 -26.73 -9.44
N SER A 16 -8.13 -26.72 -9.04
CA SER A 16 -7.75 -26.63 -7.65
C SER A 16 -8.00 -25.22 -7.14
N HIS A 17 -8.87 -25.11 -6.14
CA HIS A 17 -9.05 -23.90 -5.33
C HIS A 17 -8.06 -23.86 -4.16
N GLY A 18 -7.00 -24.68 -4.20
CA GLY A 18 -5.97 -24.73 -3.18
C GLY A 18 -5.11 -23.48 -3.15
N PHE A 19 -4.70 -23.09 -1.96
CA PHE A 19 -3.68 -22.05 -1.79
C PHE A 19 -2.30 -22.63 -2.12
N MET A 20 -1.37 -21.75 -2.49
CA MET A 20 0.04 -22.11 -2.65
C MET A 20 0.55 -22.79 -1.37
N PRO A 21 1.39 -23.86 -1.47
CA PRO A 21 2.04 -24.47 -0.32
C PRO A 21 2.74 -23.42 0.55
N ARG A 22 2.67 -23.60 1.87
CA ARG A 22 3.22 -22.61 2.83
C ARG A 22 4.70 -22.32 2.58
N GLU A 23 5.47 -23.31 2.22
CA GLU A 23 6.92 -23.17 1.96
C GLU A 23 7.20 -22.27 0.76
N GLU A 24 6.45 -22.44 -0.33
CA GLU A 24 6.55 -21.59 -1.51
C GLU A 24 6.11 -20.15 -1.21
N MET A 25 5.07 -19.98 -0.39
CA MET A 25 4.61 -18.66 0.03
C MET A 25 5.66 -17.94 0.88
N VAL A 26 6.29 -18.66 1.84
CA VAL A 26 7.39 -18.11 2.66
C VAL A 26 8.56 -17.67 1.78
N ALA A 27 8.98 -18.50 0.84
CA ALA A 27 10.07 -18.16 -0.07
C ALA A 27 9.76 -16.93 -0.94
N LEU A 28 8.51 -16.78 -1.39
CA LEU A 28 8.08 -15.57 -2.12
C LEU A 28 8.06 -14.34 -1.23
N VAL A 29 7.56 -14.45 0.00
CA VAL A 29 7.58 -13.34 0.97
C VAL A 29 9.00 -12.91 1.23
N GLU A 30 9.93 -13.80 1.52
CA GLU A 30 11.34 -13.48 1.74
C GLU A 30 11.97 -12.78 0.52
N LYS A 31 11.67 -13.27 -0.68
CA LYS A 31 12.20 -12.69 -1.92
C LYS A 31 11.69 -11.27 -2.18
N TYR A 32 10.40 -11.03 -1.97
CA TYR A 32 9.73 -9.79 -2.36
C TYR A 32 9.39 -8.87 -1.18
N GLN A 33 9.74 -9.25 0.05
CA GLN A 33 9.51 -8.42 1.22
C GLN A 33 10.18 -7.06 1.07
N HIS A 34 9.43 -6.02 1.39
CA HIS A 34 9.92 -4.65 1.31
C HIS A 34 11.17 -4.45 2.20
N PRO A 35 12.20 -3.71 1.75
CA PRO A 35 13.44 -3.50 2.51
C PRO A 35 13.23 -2.99 3.93
N ILE A 36 12.25 -2.12 4.17
CA ILE A 36 11.94 -1.61 5.51
C ILE A 36 11.51 -2.72 6.47
N LEU A 37 10.73 -3.70 5.97
CA LEU A 37 10.32 -4.85 6.77
C LEU A 37 11.48 -5.79 7.05
N LYS A 38 12.41 -5.95 6.10
CA LYS A 38 13.64 -6.73 6.33
C LYS A 38 14.50 -6.09 7.41
N LYS A 39 14.57 -4.76 7.45
CA LYS A 39 15.43 -4.01 8.37
C LYS A 39 14.81 -3.83 9.76
N TYR A 40 13.54 -3.53 9.83
CA TYR A 40 12.88 -3.13 11.07
C TYR A 40 11.71 -4.02 11.50
N GLY A 41 11.32 -5.03 10.69
CA GLY A 41 10.10 -5.80 10.90
C GLY A 41 10.05 -6.54 12.23
N GLU A 42 11.14 -7.15 12.67
CA GLU A 42 11.18 -7.87 13.95
C GLU A 42 11.05 -6.89 15.14
N MET A 43 11.84 -5.81 15.14
CA MET A 43 11.73 -4.77 16.17
C MET A 43 10.34 -4.12 16.18
N ALA A 44 9.76 -3.89 15.02
CA ALA A 44 8.41 -3.33 14.91
C ALA A 44 7.35 -4.26 15.53
N LYS A 45 7.48 -5.57 15.36
CA LYS A 45 6.59 -6.55 16.00
C LYS A 45 6.74 -6.58 17.52
N GLU A 46 7.96 -6.45 18.03
CA GLU A 46 8.23 -6.40 19.47
C GLU A 46 7.62 -5.15 20.13
N VAL A 47 7.72 -3.99 19.47
CA VAL A 47 7.10 -2.75 19.97
C VAL A 47 5.58 -2.86 19.94
N GLY A 48 5.01 -3.57 18.97
CA GLY A 48 3.59 -3.82 18.86
C GLY A 48 2.87 -2.88 17.89
N GLY A 49 1.54 -2.77 18.03
CA GLY A 49 0.68 -2.01 17.13
C GLY A 49 0.46 -2.74 15.80
N HIS A 50 -0.66 -3.47 15.68
CA HIS A 50 -1.08 -4.20 14.47
C HIS A 50 0.04 -5.04 13.82
N GLY A 51 0.79 -5.79 14.63
CA GLY A 51 1.91 -6.62 14.15
C GLY A 51 3.13 -5.81 13.68
N GLY A 52 3.29 -4.58 14.17
CA GLY A 52 4.40 -3.69 13.85
C GLY A 52 4.09 -2.66 12.77
N MET A 53 2.88 -2.66 12.20
CA MET A 53 2.49 -1.71 11.15
C MET A 53 2.53 -0.26 11.66
N ASP A 54 1.98 0.00 12.85
CA ASP A 54 1.93 1.32 13.46
C ASP A 54 3.34 1.86 13.70
N TYR A 55 4.25 1.02 14.21
CA TYR A 55 5.65 1.39 14.39
C TYR A 55 6.31 1.83 13.10
N ILE A 56 6.11 1.09 12.00
CA ILE A 56 6.74 1.41 10.71
C ILE A 56 6.15 2.71 10.15
N MET A 57 4.86 2.94 10.31
CA MET A 57 4.20 4.19 9.90
C MET A 57 4.79 5.39 10.65
N ASP A 58 4.88 5.31 11.97
CA ASP A 58 5.45 6.37 12.82
C ASP A 58 6.94 6.58 12.55
N TYR A 59 7.69 5.50 12.36
CA TYR A 59 9.10 5.57 11.98
C TYR A 59 9.28 6.36 10.68
N ARG A 60 8.47 6.08 9.66
CA ARG A 60 8.53 6.81 8.39
C ARG A 60 8.18 8.27 8.53
N LEU A 61 7.14 8.60 9.29
CA LEU A 61 6.74 9.96 9.58
C LEU A 61 7.90 10.75 10.23
N VAL A 62 8.46 10.21 11.32
CA VAL A 62 9.56 10.84 12.05
C VAL A 62 10.81 10.97 11.16
N TYR A 63 11.11 9.94 10.37
CA TYR A 63 12.23 9.97 9.44
C TYR A 63 12.08 11.09 8.40
N CYS A 64 10.93 11.20 7.76
CA CYS A 64 10.67 12.25 6.77
C CYS A 64 10.77 13.65 7.39
N LEU A 65 10.15 13.87 8.56
CA LEU A 65 10.22 15.16 9.26
C LEU A 65 11.65 15.56 9.66
N ARG A 66 12.44 14.61 10.20
CA ARG A 66 13.83 14.88 10.60
C ARG A 66 14.75 15.20 9.44
N ASN A 67 14.47 14.65 8.26
CA ASN A 67 15.31 14.82 7.08
C ASN A 67 14.77 15.84 6.06
N GLY A 68 13.68 16.53 6.40
CA GLY A 68 13.06 17.51 5.48
C GLY A 68 12.56 16.86 4.18
N LEU A 69 12.12 15.62 4.26
CA LEU A 69 11.59 14.86 3.10
C LEU A 69 10.08 15.01 3.01
N PRO A 70 9.49 14.88 1.82
CA PRO A 70 8.06 14.75 1.66
C PRO A 70 7.54 13.57 2.49
N LEU A 71 6.36 13.72 3.07
CA LEU A 71 5.69 12.63 3.77
C LEU A 71 5.24 11.56 2.77
N ASP A 72 5.14 10.32 3.23
CA ASP A 72 4.63 9.19 2.42
C ASP A 72 3.14 9.35 2.09
N MET A 73 2.42 10.07 2.93
CA MET A 73 1.02 10.47 2.77
C MET A 73 0.85 11.91 3.20
N ASP A 74 0.05 12.68 2.47
CA ASP A 74 -0.21 14.08 2.77
C ASP A 74 -1.71 14.40 2.89
N VAL A 75 -2.03 15.67 3.05
CA VAL A 75 -3.42 16.13 3.20
C VAL A 75 -4.25 15.88 1.94
N TYR A 76 -3.63 15.79 0.79
CA TYR A 76 -4.34 15.56 -0.48
C TYR A 76 -4.74 14.09 -0.61
N ASP A 77 -3.87 13.15 -0.18
CA ASP A 77 -4.22 11.72 -0.09
C ASP A 77 -5.41 11.54 0.85
N LEU A 78 -5.41 12.20 2.01
CA LEU A 78 -6.53 12.17 2.94
C LEU A 78 -7.82 12.71 2.31
N ALA A 79 -7.75 13.83 1.60
CA ALA A 79 -8.90 14.42 0.93
C ALA A 79 -9.50 13.48 -0.13
N GLU A 80 -8.65 12.81 -0.92
CA GLU A 80 -9.08 11.80 -1.89
C GLU A 80 -9.79 10.63 -1.22
N TRP A 81 -9.24 10.09 -0.14
CA TRP A 81 -9.87 8.96 0.57
C TRP A 81 -11.21 9.36 1.21
N CYS A 82 -11.28 10.54 1.81
CA CYS A 82 -12.49 11.01 2.47
C CYS A 82 -13.59 11.41 1.50
N CYS A 83 -13.28 11.82 0.28
CA CYS A 83 -14.31 12.24 -0.68
C CYS A 83 -15.16 11.09 -1.23
N MET A 84 -14.74 9.85 -1.09
CA MET A 84 -15.42 8.69 -1.67
C MET A 84 -16.86 8.52 -1.17
N ALA A 85 -17.12 8.79 0.11
CA ALA A 85 -18.47 8.70 0.65
C ALA A 85 -19.44 9.69 -0.02
N GLU A 86 -19.01 10.94 -0.17
CA GLU A 86 -19.80 11.98 -0.80
C GLU A 86 -19.98 11.75 -2.32
N LEU A 87 -18.90 11.34 -3.01
CA LEU A 87 -18.99 11.00 -4.43
C LEU A 87 -19.91 9.81 -4.68
N THR A 88 -19.92 8.82 -3.78
CA THR A 88 -20.84 7.68 -3.86
C THR A 88 -22.29 8.14 -3.68
N ARG A 89 -22.57 9.03 -2.71
CA ARG A 89 -23.89 9.60 -2.51
C ARG A 89 -24.37 10.34 -3.76
N LEU A 90 -23.53 11.21 -4.32
CA LEU A 90 -23.85 11.96 -5.55
C LEU A 90 -24.10 11.03 -6.74
N SER A 91 -23.30 9.97 -6.90
CA SER A 91 -23.52 8.98 -7.94
C SER A 91 -24.90 8.31 -7.81
N LEU A 92 -25.26 7.87 -6.61
CA LEU A 92 -26.54 7.22 -6.35
C LEU A 92 -27.73 8.15 -6.63
N GLU A 93 -27.66 9.41 -6.20
CA GLU A 93 -28.70 10.41 -6.45
C GLU A 93 -28.87 10.74 -7.93
N ASN A 94 -27.80 10.56 -8.73
CA ASN A 94 -27.84 10.74 -10.18
C ASN A 94 -28.02 9.42 -10.94
N GLY A 95 -28.69 8.44 -10.36
CA GLY A 95 -29.00 7.17 -11.03
C GLY A 95 -27.77 6.28 -11.26
N SER A 96 -26.82 6.31 -10.35
CA SER A 96 -25.53 5.58 -10.44
C SER A 96 -24.66 6.03 -11.62
N ALA A 97 -24.79 7.27 -12.03
CA ALA A 97 -23.95 7.85 -13.06
C ALA A 97 -22.49 8.04 -12.58
N PRO A 98 -21.52 8.00 -13.48
CA PRO A 98 -20.14 8.33 -13.15
C PRO A 98 -20.02 9.76 -12.60
N VAL A 99 -19.25 9.93 -11.51
CA VAL A 99 -18.95 11.21 -10.90
C VAL A 99 -17.45 11.46 -10.98
N ALA A 100 -17.06 12.66 -11.41
CA ALA A 100 -15.65 13.03 -11.48
C ALA A 100 -15.07 13.21 -10.07
N VAL A 101 -13.90 12.64 -9.80
CA VAL A 101 -13.16 12.90 -8.58
C VAL A 101 -12.51 14.28 -8.69
N PRO A 102 -12.70 15.18 -7.71
CA PRO A 102 -12.04 16.49 -7.72
C PRO A 102 -10.52 16.37 -7.62
N ASP A 103 -9.81 17.20 -8.35
CA ASP A 103 -8.37 17.35 -8.15
C ASP A 103 -8.13 18.35 -6.99
N PHE A 104 -7.92 17.82 -5.78
CA PHE A 104 -7.65 18.61 -4.59
C PHE A 104 -6.31 19.35 -4.66
N THR A 105 -5.38 18.89 -5.49
CA THR A 105 -4.05 19.50 -5.66
C THR A 105 -4.04 20.70 -6.61
N ARG A 106 -5.16 20.93 -7.31
CA ARG A 106 -5.29 21.98 -8.35
C ARG A 106 -4.19 21.87 -9.43
N GLY A 107 -3.93 20.68 -9.88
CA GLY A 107 -2.89 20.37 -10.86
C GLY A 107 -1.48 20.23 -10.25
N GLY A 108 -1.35 20.27 -8.93
CA GLY A 108 -0.06 20.13 -8.25
C GLY A 108 0.49 18.71 -8.24
N TRP A 109 -0.36 17.69 -8.41
CA TRP A 109 0.03 16.27 -8.38
C TRP A 109 1.15 15.90 -9.35
N ASN A 110 1.24 16.56 -10.51
CA ASN A 110 2.26 16.31 -11.52
C ASN A 110 3.62 16.95 -11.19
N LYS A 111 3.66 17.81 -10.15
CA LYS A 111 4.89 18.49 -9.69
C LYS A 111 5.56 17.74 -8.54
N VAL A 112 4.89 16.75 -7.96
CA VAL A 112 5.45 15.93 -6.89
C VAL A 112 6.50 15.03 -7.48
N SER A 113 7.73 15.11 -6.96
CA SER A 113 8.80 14.19 -7.35
C SER A 113 8.42 12.76 -6.95
N LYS A 114 8.84 11.79 -7.76
CA LYS A 114 8.55 10.35 -7.55
C LYS A 114 8.67 9.95 -6.09
N PHE A 115 7.68 9.20 -5.60
CA PHE A 115 7.67 8.66 -4.25
C PHE A 115 8.96 7.88 -3.95
N ARG A 116 9.67 8.30 -2.91
CA ARG A 116 10.93 7.69 -2.49
C ARG A 116 10.79 6.78 -1.28
N HIS A 117 9.57 6.52 -0.84
CA HIS A 117 9.30 5.68 0.34
C HIS A 117 9.67 4.20 0.15
N ALA A 118 9.95 3.77 -1.07
CA ALA A 118 10.50 2.45 -1.33
C ALA A 118 11.98 2.31 -0.90
N PHE A 119 12.67 3.42 -0.65
CA PHE A 119 14.09 3.40 -0.28
C PHE A 119 14.26 3.60 1.22
N VAL A 120 14.75 2.57 1.88
CA VAL A 120 15.26 2.64 3.25
C VAL A 120 16.71 3.06 3.15
N GLN A 121 17.02 4.26 3.54
CA GLN A 121 18.40 4.68 3.77
C GLN A 121 18.83 4.35 5.19
#